data_1eb929bd7d9b9ec0f778b067f1b80bd0
#
_entry.id   1eb929bd7d9b9ec0f778b067f1b80bd0
#
_cell.length_a   1.000
_cell.length_b   1.000
_cell.length_c   1.000
_cell.angle_alpha   90.00
_cell.angle_beta   90.00
_cell.angle_gamma   90.00
#
_symmetry.space_group_name_H-M   'P 1'
#
loop_
_entity.id
_entity.type
_entity.pdbx_description
1 polymer ?
#
loop_
_entity_poly.entity_id
_entity_poly.type
_entity_poly.pdbx_seq_one_letter_code
_entity_poly.pdbx_strand_id
1 'polypeptide(L)'
;MKNILIDFTRLTEKCGFGEIADNYSQQLISIPDIQDMHFIFLVKEKHKGFAGNNVDYVSVEHLAHDLRKLNKKIDLWHSTDQLFIKRKHKKGMKNILTIHDLNFLHEKKGVHRLKTLWKMKWHIRRSDHITVISEYVKDDLLNHINIGNKPLDVIYNGIKDTDLELQKKPEYIKDDKKFFFTIGQTRAKKNFKTLIPMMKFLPEYKLY
;
A
#
# COMPACT_ATOMS: atom_id res chain seq x y z
N MET A 1 14.63 20.95 10.64
CA MET A 1 14.47 19.79 9.72
C MET A 1 13.77 18.67 10.48
N LYS A 2 12.65 18.14 9.95
CA LYS A 2 11.86 17.03 10.53
C LYS A 2 12.26 15.71 9.89
N ASN A 3 12.50 14.69 10.70
CA ASN A 3 12.85 13.36 10.22
C ASN A 3 11.57 12.52 10.04
N ILE A 4 11.28 12.14 8.83
CA ILE A 4 10.07 11.41 8.44
C ILE A 4 10.46 10.01 7.99
N LEU A 5 10.02 9.00 8.74
CA LEU A 5 10.22 7.61 8.36
C LEU A 5 8.96 7.08 7.65
N ILE A 6 9.16 6.53 6.47
CA ILE A 6 8.09 5.93 5.66
C ILE A 6 8.36 4.44 5.47
N ASP A 7 7.34 3.64 5.77
CA ASP A 7 7.43 2.18 5.69
C ASP A 7 7.14 1.69 4.27
N PHE A 8 8.19 1.33 3.55
CA PHE A 8 8.16 0.73 2.23
C PHE A 8 8.52 -0.77 2.24
N THR A 9 8.31 -1.47 3.34
CA THR A 9 8.63 -2.91 3.45
C THR A 9 7.87 -3.79 2.44
N ARG A 10 6.77 -3.27 1.86
CA ARG A 10 5.96 -3.92 0.82
C ARG A 10 6.40 -3.62 -0.62
N LEU A 11 7.44 -2.78 -0.82
CA LEU A 11 7.95 -2.35 -2.13
C LEU A 11 8.19 -3.50 -3.13
N THR A 12 8.58 -4.66 -2.63
CA THR A 12 9.01 -5.79 -3.47
C THR A 12 7.93 -6.78 -3.83
N GLU A 13 6.72 -6.53 -3.39
CA GLU A 13 5.62 -7.38 -3.76
C GLU A 13 5.22 -7.07 -5.20
N LYS A 14 5.28 -8.08 -6.06
CA LYS A 14 4.76 -8.01 -7.44
C LYS A 14 3.22 -7.93 -7.39
N CYS A 15 2.71 -6.83 -6.86
CA CYS A 15 1.29 -6.54 -6.69
C CYS A 15 1.10 -5.04 -6.55
N GLY A 16 -0.14 -4.58 -6.47
CA GLY A 16 -0.47 -3.16 -6.33
C GLY A 16 0.25 -2.42 -5.20
N PHE A 17 0.61 -3.10 -4.10
CA PHE A 17 1.39 -2.48 -3.02
C PHE A 17 2.82 -2.12 -3.44
N GLY A 18 3.47 -2.96 -4.24
CA GLY A 18 4.80 -2.68 -4.76
C GLY A 18 4.78 -1.48 -5.69
N GLU A 19 3.81 -1.42 -6.59
CA GLU A 19 3.62 -0.32 -7.53
C GLU A 19 3.34 1.00 -6.80
N ILE A 20 2.44 0.99 -5.81
CA ILE A 20 2.14 2.18 -5.00
C ILE A 20 3.39 2.65 -4.25
N ALA A 21 4.16 1.74 -3.66
CA ALA A 21 5.35 2.10 -2.91
C ALA A 21 6.43 2.70 -3.81
N ASP A 22 6.62 2.16 -5.03
CA ASP A 22 7.56 2.68 -6.00
C ASP A 22 7.15 4.09 -6.46
N ASN A 23 5.92 4.26 -6.94
CA ASN A 23 5.41 5.56 -7.38
C ASN A 23 5.45 6.61 -6.26
N TYR A 24 5.02 6.24 -5.06
CA TYR A 24 5.03 7.15 -3.91
C TYR A 24 6.44 7.59 -3.53
N SER A 25 7.40 6.65 -3.50
CA SER A 25 8.79 6.99 -3.19
C SER A 25 9.42 7.92 -4.22
N GLN A 26 9.18 7.65 -5.52
CA GLN A 26 9.67 8.49 -6.61
C GLN A 26 9.09 9.90 -6.55
N GLN A 27 7.79 10.04 -6.29
CA GLN A 27 7.16 11.34 -6.13
C GLN A 27 7.74 12.11 -4.93
N LEU A 28 7.93 11.45 -3.79
CA LEU A 28 8.51 12.10 -2.60
C LEU A 28 9.88 12.69 -2.84
N ILE A 29 10.76 11.98 -3.55
CA ILE A 29 12.12 12.47 -3.81
C ILE A 29 12.17 13.54 -4.92
N SER A 30 11.11 13.66 -5.73
CA SER A 30 11.01 14.64 -6.81
C SER A 30 10.43 15.97 -6.39
N ILE A 31 9.87 16.09 -5.17
CA ILE A 31 9.29 17.36 -4.68
C ILE A 31 10.41 18.37 -4.40
N PRO A 32 10.45 19.52 -5.10
CA PRO A 32 11.62 20.40 -5.06
C PRO A 32 11.79 21.18 -3.74
N ASP A 33 10.75 21.32 -2.94
CA ASP A 33 10.69 22.30 -1.82
C ASP A 33 10.58 21.64 -0.43
N ILE A 34 11.33 20.53 -0.20
CA ILE A 34 11.29 19.83 1.07
C ILE A 34 12.50 20.20 1.96
N GLN A 35 12.91 21.46 1.94
CA GLN A 35 14.11 21.91 2.66
C GLN A 35 14.08 21.62 4.17
N ASP A 36 12.90 21.50 4.77
CA ASP A 36 12.72 21.22 6.20
C ASP A 36 12.40 19.77 6.54
N MET A 37 12.37 18.87 5.56
CA MET A 37 12.07 17.47 5.76
C MET A 37 13.23 16.58 5.33
N HIS A 38 13.50 15.55 6.14
CA HIS A 38 14.48 14.52 5.84
C HIS A 38 13.78 13.17 5.81
N PHE A 39 13.82 12.49 4.68
CA PHE A 39 13.19 11.20 4.49
C PHE A 39 14.10 10.04 4.88
N ILE A 40 13.49 9.06 5.54
CA ILE A 40 14.12 7.80 5.94
C ILE A 40 13.19 6.70 5.47
N PHE A 41 13.65 5.83 4.58
CA PHE A 41 12.85 4.74 4.05
C PHE A 41 13.12 3.44 4.79
N LEU A 42 12.08 2.88 5.39
CA LEU A 42 12.10 1.54 5.97
C LEU A 42 11.82 0.52 4.86
N VAL A 43 12.80 -0.30 4.57
CA VAL A 43 12.76 -1.29 3.48
C VAL A 43 13.29 -2.65 3.94
N LYS A 44 13.20 -3.67 3.11
CA LYS A 44 13.98 -4.90 3.29
C LYS A 44 15.45 -4.60 2.95
N GLU A 45 16.41 -5.28 3.61
CA GLU A 45 17.85 -5.02 3.46
C GLU A 45 18.27 -4.96 1.98
N LYS A 46 17.83 -5.91 1.17
CA LYS A 46 18.14 -6.01 -0.25
C LYS A 46 17.61 -4.86 -1.14
N HIS A 47 16.81 -3.95 -0.57
CA HIS A 47 16.22 -2.82 -1.29
C HIS A 47 16.75 -1.47 -0.82
N LYS A 48 17.72 -1.43 0.10
CA LYS A 48 18.44 -0.20 0.39
C LYS A 48 19.03 0.38 -0.89
N GLY A 49 18.90 1.68 -1.08
CA GLY A 49 19.39 2.38 -2.27
C GLY A 49 18.41 2.45 -3.45
N PHE A 50 17.24 1.82 -3.39
CA PHE A 50 16.30 1.76 -4.53
C PHE A 50 15.83 3.13 -5.05
N ALA A 51 15.77 4.13 -4.18
CA ALA A 51 15.37 5.51 -4.50
C ALA A 51 16.58 6.49 -4.53
N GLY A 52 17.80 5.97 -4.70
CA GLY A 52 19.03 6.78 -4.76
C GLY A 52 19.59 7.14 -3.39
N ASN A 53 20.53 8.11 -3.39
CA ASN A 53 21.34 8.44 -2.21
C ASN A 53 20.84 9.69 -1.45
N ASN A 54 19.77 10.33 -1.90
CA ASN A 54 19.23 11.55 -1.28
C ASN A 54 18.33 11.28 -0.06
N VAL A 55 18.17 10.01 0.30
CA VAL A 55 17.36 9.55 1.43
C VAL A 55 18.17 8.57 2.27
N ASP A 56 17.88 8.52 3.55
CA ASP A 56 18.44 7.49 4.42
C ASP A 56 17.61 6.21 4.36
N TYR A 57 18.25 5.08 4.61
CA TYR A 57 17.59 3.78 4.63
C TYR A 57 17.78 3.08 5.96
N VAL A 58 16.72 2.45 6.45
CA VAL A 58 16.74 1.51 7.57
C VAL A 58 16.14 0.17 7.14
N SER A 59 16.75 -0.90 7.57
CA SER A 59 16.26 -2.26 7.26
C SER A 59 15.22 -2.71 8.27
N VAL A 60 14.18 -3.39 7.80
CA VAL A 60 13.19 -4.02 8.69
C VAL A 60 13.81 -5.16 9.48
N GLU A 61 14.81 -5.85 8.93
CA GLU A 61 15.56 -6.92 9.55
C GLU A 61 16.43 -6.40 10.71
N HIS A 62 17.01 -5.21 10.56
CA HIS A 62 17.95 -4.61 11.50
C HIS A 62 17.47 -3.26 12.08
N LEU A 63 16.16 -3.03 12.11
CA LEU A 63 15.53 -1.74 12.42
C LEU A 63 16.11 -1.04 13.66
N ALA A 64 16.27 -1.75 14.77
CA ALA A 64 16.76 -1.16 16.02
C ALA A 64 18.23 -0.76 15.93
N HIS A 65 19.05 -1.53 15.21
CA HIS A 65 20.46 -1.24 14.96
C HIS A 65 20.60 -0.02 14.04
N ASP A 66 19.91 -0.04 12.89
CA ASP A 66 19.98 0.99 11.88
C ASP A 66 19.49 2.35 12.41
N LEU A 67 18.40 2.37 13.20
CA LEU A 67 17.92 3.59 13.84
C LEU A 67 18.91 4.15 14.87
N ARG A 68 19.65 3.29 15.59
CA ARG A 68 20.72 3.75 16.50
C ARG A 68 21.89 4.33 15.71
N LYS A 69 22.31 3.64 14.63
CA LYS A 69 23.41 4.08 13.76
C LYS A 69 23.09 5.42 13.10
N LEU A 70 21.85 5.61 12.66
CA LEU A 70 21.39 6.86 12.06
C LEU A 70 21.43 8.03 13.04
N ASN A 71 21.33 7.76 14.35
CA ASN A 71 21.36 8.75 15.44
C ASN A 71 20.43 9.96 15.23
N LYS A 72 19.29 9.73 14.56
CA LYS A 72 18.25 10.75 14.29
C LYS A 72 16.99 10.44 15.08
N LYS A 73 16.38 11.48 15.66
CA LYS A 73 15.06 11.38 16.25
C LYS A 73 14.03 11.33 15.13
N ILE A 74 13.18 10.32 15.10
CA ILE A 74 12.05 10.26 14.17
C ILE A 74 10.92 11.12 14.72
N ASP A 75 10.51 12.13 13.95
CA ASP A 75 9.41 13.03 14.32
C ASP A 75 8.06 12.50 13.84
N LEU A 76 8.05 11.85 12.65
CA LEU A 76 6.87 11.25 12.06
C LEU A 76 7.18 9.88 11.49
N TRP A 77 6.28 8.91 11.73
CA TRP A 77 6.31 7.58 11.14
C TRP A 77 5.04 7.36 10.32
N HIS A 78 5.19 7.15 9.03
CA HIS A 78 4.10 6.78 8.14
C HIS A 78 4.10 5.27 7.90
N SER A 79 3.07 4.58 8.41
CA SER A 79 2.81 3.17 8.13
C SER A 79 1.92 3.07 6.90
N THR A 80 2.47 2.63 5.78
CA THR A 80 1.75 2.55 4.50
C THR A 80 0.87 1.29 4.35
N ASP A 81 0.86 0.40 5.35
CA ASP A 81 0.00 -0.80 5.40
C ASP A 81 -0.57 -0.98 6.81
N GLN A 82 -1.87 -1.26 6.90
CA GLN A 82 -2.60 -1.36 8.16
C GLN A 82 -2.30 -2.61 8.99
N LEU A 83 -1.76 -3.66 8.40
CA LEU A 83 -1.55 -4.95 9.08
C LEU A 83 -0.08 -5.29 9.35
N PHE A 84 0.84 -4.73 8.57
CA PHE A 84 2.29 -5.06 8.63
C PHE A 84 3.12 -3.94 9.24
N ILE A 85 2.70 -3.45 10.40
CA ILE A 85 3.34 -2.33 11.06
C ILE A 85 4.51 -2.82 11.92
N LYS A 86 5.70 -2.31 11.67
CA LYS A 86 6.92 -2.55 12.46
C LYS A 86 7.24 -1.42 13.45
N ARG A 87 6.40 -0.43 13.50
CA ARG A 87 6.55 0.78 14.30
C ARG A 87 6.73 0.48 15.79
N LYS A 88 7.75 1.09 16.39
CA LYS A 88 7.89 1.21 17.84
C LYS A 88 7.37 2.58 18.25
N HIS A 89 6.36 2.61 19.12
CA HIS A 89 5.85 3.89 19.64
C HIS A 89 6.92 4.57 20.51
N LYS A 90 7.21 5.85 20.21
CA LYS A 90 8.09 6.70 21.03
C LYS A 90 7.36 7.99 21.39
N LYS A 91 7.59 8.49 22.61
CA LYS A 91 7.01 9.76 23.07
C LYS A 91 7.44 10.90 22.13
N GLY A 92 6.49 11.70 21.69
CA GLY A 92 6.71 12.84 20.79
C GLY A 92 6.85 12.52 19.32
N MET A 93 6.77 11.24 18.91
CA MET A 93 6.72 10.83 17.51
C MET A 93 5.26 10.78 17.04
N LYS A 94 4.95 11.46 15.95
CA LYS A 94 3.63 11.38 15.29
C LYS A 94 3.55 10.16 14.39
N ASN A 95 2.33 9.68 14.17
CA ASN A 95 2.09 8.45 13.43
C ASN A 95 0.92 8.62 12.46
N ILE A 96 1.19 8.40 11.18
CA ILE A 96 0.18 8.28 10.14
C ILE A 96 -0.01 6.80 9.80
N LEU A 97 -1.24 6.40 9.57
CA LEU A 97 -1.61 5.05 9.17
C LEU A 97 -2.45 5.09 7.90
N THR A 98 -1.96 4.51 6.82
CA THR A 98 -2.75 4.28 5.61
C THR A 98 -3.50 2.95 5.71
N ILE A 99 -4.81 3.00 5.41
CA ILE A 99 -5.69 1.84 5.36
C ILE A 99 -6.15 1.64 3.91
N HIS A 100 -5.83 0.47 3.34
CA HIS A 100 -6.16 0.14 1.96
C HIS A 100 -7.51 -0.55 1.82
N ASP A 101 -7.84 -1.45 2.73
CA ASP A 101 -9.11 -2.18 2.73
C ASP A 101 -9.43 -2.81 4.09
N LEU A 102 -10.65 -3.31 4.22
CA LEU A 102 -11.09 -4.16 5.32
C LEU A 102 -11.46 -5.57 4.81
N ASN A 103 -10.90 -6.02 3.70
CA ASN A 103 -11.20 -7.33 3.08
C ASN A 103 -11.13 -8.50 4.05
N PHE A 104 -10.29 -8.42 5.09
CA PHE A 104 -10.19 -9.45 6.11
C PHE A 104 -11.51 -9.69 6.86
N LEU A 105 -12.43 -8.73 6.88
CA LEU A 105 -13.75 -8.90 7.49
C LEU A 105 -14.61 -9.92 6.73
N HIS A 106 -14.38 -10.05 5.42
CA HIS A 106 -15.09 -10.99 4.54
C HIS A 106 -14.30 -12.27 4.29
N GLU A 107 -12.96 -12.17 4.22
CA GLU A 107 -12.08 -13.29 3.90
C GLU A 107 -11.79 -14.20 5.10
N LYS A 108 -11.69 -13.61 6.31
CA LYS A 108 -11.38 -14.36 7.54
C LYS A 108 -12.65 -14.68 8.33
N LYS A 109 -12.63 -15.82 9.01
CA LYS A 109 -13.74 -16.28 9.85
C LYS A 109 -13.29 -16.51 11.29
N GLY A 110 -14.25 -16.55 12.23
CA GLY A 110 -14.02 -16.92 13.63
C GLY A 110 -12.89 -16.12 14.29
N VAL A 111 -12.06 -16.81 15.04
CA VAL A 111 -10.96 -16.22 15.84
C VAL A 111 -9.96 -15.46 15.00
N HIS A 112 -9.68 -15.88 13.76
CA HIS A 112 -8.72 -15.19 12.89
C HIS A 112 -9.24 -13.79 12.46
N ARG A 113 -10.54 -13.68 12.20
CA ARG A 113 -11.19 -12.39 11.94
C ARG A 113 -11.09 -11.47 13.15
N LEU A 114 -11.44 -11.98 14.34
CA LEU A 114 -11.39 -11.20 15.58
C LEU A 114 -9.97 -10.73 15.93
N LYS A 115 -8.97 -11.61 15.82
CA LYS A 115 -7.57 -11.24 16.04
C LYS A 115 -7.10 -10.14 15.06
N THR A 116 -7.49 -10.23 13.78
CA THR A 116 -7.10 -9.22 12.79
C THR A 116 -7.79 -7.88 13.07
N LEU A 117 -9.08 -7.91 13.42
CA LEU A 117 -9.85 -6.72 13.80
C LEU A 117 -9.26 -6.06 15.05
N TRP A 118 -8.93 -6.85 16.08
CA TRP A 118 -8.29 -6.33 17.29
C TRP A 118 -6.94 -5.68 16.99
N LYS A 119 -6.11 -6.33 16.17
CA LYS A 119 -4.83 -5.78 15.72
C LYS A 119 -5.01 -4.46 14.99
N MET A 120 -5.99 -4.37 14.08
CA MET A 120 -6.27 -3.16 13.35
C MET A 120 -6.74 -2.03 14.26
N LYS A 121 -7.70 -2.30 15.17
CA LYS A 121 -8.15 -1.34 16.19
C LYS A 121 -6.99 -0.83 17.05
N TRP A 122 -6.07 -1.72 17.42
CA TRP A 122 -4.89 -1.37 18.18
C TRP A 122 -3.96 -0.42 17.39
N HIS A 123 -3.74 -0.66 16.10
CA HIS A 123 -2.94 0.22 15.26
C HIS A 123 -3.60 1.58 15.05
N ILE A 124 -4.90 1.60 14.79
CA ILE A 124 -5.69 2.82 14.68
C ILE A 124 -5.60 3.64 15.98
N ARG A 125 -5.80 3.00 17.14
CA ARG A 125 -5.71 3.68 18.44
C ARG A 125 -4.35 4.38 18.64
N ARG A 126 -3.26 3.80 18.13
CA ARG A 126 -1.88 4.30 18.27
C ARG A 126 -1.44 5.22 17.13
N SER A 127 -2.32 5.55 16.22
CA SER A 127 -2.07 6.52 15.17
C SER A 127 -2.63 7.87 15.55
N ASP A 128 -1.95 8.94 15.14
CA ASP A 128 -2.40 10.32 15.33
C ASP A 128 -3.29 10.76 14.17
N HIS A 129 -3.07 10.20 12.98
CA HIS A 129 -3.78 10.51 11.75
C HIS A 129 -4.01 9.23 10.94
N ILE A 130 -5.15 9.15 10.28
CA ILE A 130 -5.52 8.03 9.41
C ILE A 130 -5.68 8.55 7.99
N THR A 131 -5.17 7.80 7.03
CA THR A 131 -5.48 8.01 5.62
C THR A 131 -6.11 6.76 5.05
N VAL A 132 -7.05 6.93 4.14
CA VAL A 132 -7.71 5.85 3.40
C VAL A 132 -7.59 6.09 1.91
N ILE A 133 -7.60 5.02 1.10
CA ILE A 133 -7.33 5.13 -0.33
C ILE A 133 -8.56 5.46 -1.18
N SER A 134 -9.75 5.55 -0.60
CA SER A 134 -10.99 5.94 -1.31
C SER A 134 -12.11 6.26 -0.32
N GLU A 135 -13.15 6.94 -0.81
CA GLU A 135 -14.38 7.18 -0.02
C GLU A 135 -15.03 5.85 0.39
N TYR A 136 -15.04 4.84 -0.49
CA TYR A 136 -15.53 3.52 -0.14
C TYR A 136 -14.83 2.92 1.08
N VAL A 137 -13.50 3.00 1.14
CA VAL A 137 -12.73 2.48 2.30
C VAL A 137 -12.98 3.31 3.54
N LYS A 138 -13.21 4.62 3.41
CA LYS A 138 -13.61 5.49 4.53
C LYS A 138 -14.93 5.04 5.13
N ASP A 139 -15.95 4.87 4.29
CA ASP A 139 -17.27 4.44 4.75
C ASP A 139 -17.23 3.04 5.37
N ASP A 140 -16.53 2.11 4.74
CA ASP A 140 -16.34 0.75 5.25
C ASP A 140 -15.61 0.76 6.61
N LEU A 141 -14.58 1.60 6.76
CA LEU A 141 -13.87 1.78 8.02
C LEU A 141 -14.78 2.29 9.12
N LEU A 142 -15.51 3.38 8.86
CA LEU A 142 -16.37 4.05 9.85
C LEU A 142 -17.56 3.17 10.26
N ASN A 143 -18.08 2.35 9.33
CA ASN A 143 -19.16 1.41 9.62
C ASN A 143 -18.72 0.25 10.54
N HIS A 144 -17.43 -0.11 10.55
CA HIS A 144 -16.95 -1.28 11.29
C HIS A 144 -16.04 -0.95 12.47
N ILE A 145 -15.42 0.23 12.50
CA ILE A 145 -14.42 0.59 13.50
C ILE A 145 -14.61 2.03 13.97
N ASN A 146 -14.84 2.18 15.26
CA ASN A 146 -14.82 3.51 15.88
C ASN A 146 -13.36 4.01 15.94
N ILE A 147 -13.07 5.10 15.23
CA ILE A 147 -11.75 5.75 15.19
C ILE A 147 -11.62 6.91 16.20
N GLY A 148 -12.72 7.24 16.93
CA GLY A 148 -12.79 8.42 17.81
C GLY A 148 -12.71 9.73 17.02
N ASN A 149 -12.12 10.75 17.61
CA ASN A 149 -11.96 12.08 17.00
C ASN A 149 -10.64 12.19 16.18
N LYS A 150 -10.14 11.09 15.63
CA LYS A 150 -8.89 11.14 14.85
C LYS A 150 -9.13 11.78 13.49
N PRO A 151 -8.21 12.65 13.03
CA PRO A 151 -8.23 13.12 11.66
C PRO A 151 -8.19 11.94 10.68
N LEU A 152 -9.02 12.01 9.65
CA LEU A 152 -9.11 11.01 8.59
C LEU A 152 -9.23 11.71 7.25
N ASP A 153 -8.27 11.44 6.36
CA ASP A 153 -8.26 11.97 4.99
C ASP A 153 -8.39 10.83 3.97
N VAL A 154 -9.05 11.14 2.87
CA VAL A 154 -9.10 10.28 1.69
C VAL A 154 -8.01 10.73 0.72
N ILE A 155 -7.03 9.85 0.50
CA ILE A 155 -5.93 10.08 -0.44
C ILE A 155 -5.89 8.91 -1.41
N TYR A 156 -6.34 9.14 -2.64
CA TYR A 156 -6.36 8.11 -3.68
C TYR A 156 -4.93 7.67 -4.04
N ASN A 157 -4.77 6.39 -4.36
CA ASN A 157 -3.50 5.91 -4.88
C ASN A 157 -3.20 6.59 -6.21
N GLY A 158 -1.99 7.11 -6.36
CA GLY A 158 -1.50 7.61 -7.63
C GLY A 158 -1.33 6.48 -8.64
N ILE A 159 -1.51 6.81 -9.90
CA ILE A 159 -1.17 5.95 -11.04
C ILE A 159 -0.02 6.59 -11.81
N LYS A 160 0.80 5.76 -12.42
CA LYS A 160 1.86 6.24 -13.30
C LYS A 160 1.23 6.64 -14.64
N ASP A 161 1.62 7.80 -15.13
CA ASP A 161 1.30 8.16 -16.51
C ASP A 161 1.97 7.15 -17.44
N THR A 162 1.15 6.51 -18.24
CA THR A 162 1.60 5.58 -19.27
C THR A 162 1.57 6.28 -20.62
N ASP A 163 2.70 6.31 -21.28
CA ASP A 163 2.76 6.74 -22.65
C ASP A 163 2.03 5.74 -23.54
N LEU A 164 0.86 6.15 -24.05
CA LEU A 164 0.00 5.30 -24.88
C LEU A 164 0.69 4.89 -26.20
N GLU A 165 1.61 5.69 -26.69
CA GLU A 165 2.36 5.40 -27.92
C GLU A 165 3.33 4.23 -27.76
N LEU A 166 3.78 3.95 -26.54
CA LEU A 166 4.65 2.81 -26.22
C LEU A 166 3.87 1.50 -25.98
N GLN A 167 2.54 1.55 -25.96
CA GLN A 167 1.73 0.37 -25.72
C GLN A 167 1.67 -0.50 -26.98
N LYS A 168 2.08 -1.75 -26.84
CA LYS A 168 2.01 -2.75 -27.90
C LYS A 168 0.91 -3.77 -27.58
N LYS A 169 0.15 -4.15 -28.63
CA LYS A 169 -0.78 -5.28 -28.53
C LYS A 169 0.01 -6.53 -28.11
N PRO A 170 -0.40 -7.24 -27.04
CA PRO A 170 0.28 -8.46 -26.64
C PRO A 170 0.29 -9.51 -27.74
N GLU A 171 1.40 -10.21 -27.91
CA GLU A 171 1.59 -11.21 -28.98
C GLU A 171 0.59 -12.37 -28.94
N TYR A 172 0.04 -12.70 -27.78
CA TYR A 172 -0.96 -13.73 -27.63
C TYR A 172 -2.35 -13.33 -28.15
N ILE A 173 -2.58 -12.02 -28.39
CA ILE A 173 -3.82 -11.53 -29.03
C ILE A 173 -3.60 -11.51 -30.53
N LYS A 174 -3.82 -12.65 -31.18
CA LYS A 174 -3.45 -12.86 -32.60
C LYS A 174 -4.53 -12.48 -33.60
N ASP A 175 -5.76 -12.30 -33.18
CA ASP A 175 -6.89 -12.04 -34.06
C ASP A 175 -7.65 -10.76 -33.67
N ASP A 176 -8.52 -10.28 -34.57
CA ASP A 176 -9.35 -9.11 -34.37
C ASP A 176 -10.72 -9.43 -33.76
N LYS A 177 -10.87 -10.63 -33.19
CA LYS A 177 -12.11 -10.98 -32.47
C LYS A 177 -12.30 -10.08 -31.27
N LYS A 178 -13.54 -9.74 -30.99
CA LYS A 178 -13.91 -9.07 -29.75
C LYS A 178 -13.46 -9.91 -28.55
N PHE A 179 -13.04 -9.28 -27.49
CA PHE A 179 -12.56 -10.01 -26.33
C PHE A 179 -12.92 -9.33 -25.01
N PHE A 180 -13.01 -10.15 -23.99
CA PHE A 180 -12.96 -9.73 -22.60
C PHE A 180 -11.54 -9.92 -22.08
N PHE A 181 -11.08 -8.95 -21.30
CA PHE A 181 -9.77 -9.02 -20.66
C PHE A 181 -9.94 -9.07 -19.14
N THR A 182 -9.21 -9.99 -18.51
CA THR A 182 -9.18 -10.10 -17.06
C THR A 182 -7.75 -10.00 -16.55
N ILE A 183 -7.56 -9.33 -15.40
CA ILE A 183 -6.26 -9.21 -14.77
C ILE A 183 -6.37 -9.44 -13.26
N GLY A 184 -5.43 -10.17 -12.70
CA GLY A 184 -5.33 -10.37 -11.26
C GLY A 184 -4.89 -11.77 -10.87
N GLN A 185 -4.71 -11.96 -9.57
CA GLN A 185 -4.42 -13.29 -9.03
C GLN A 185 -5.69 -14.17 -9.06
N THR A 186 -5.55 -15.45 -9.35
CA THR A 186 -6.64 -16.44 -9.38
C THR A 186 -7.12 -16.80 -7.97
N ARG A 187 -7.62 -15.79 -7.23
CA ARG A 187 -8.21 -15.96 -5.91
C ARG A 187 -9.74 -16.01 -5.99
N ALA A 188 -10.37 -16.76 -5.08
CA ALA A 188 -11.84 -16.92 -5.03
C ALA A 188 -12.58 -15.57 -5.07
N LYS A 189 -12.07 -14.54 -4.39
CA LYS A 189 -12.64 -13.18 -4.37
C LYS A 189 -12.68 -12.48 -5.72
N LYS A 190 -11.84 -12.89 -6.68
CA LYS A 190 -11.83 -12.32 -8.05
C LYS A 190 -12.88 -12.97 -8.96
N ASN A 191 -13.45 -14.06 -8.51
CA ASN A 191 -14.61 -14.74 -9.11
C ASN A 191 -14.48 -15.06 -10.62
N PHE A 192 -13.27 -15.32 -11.12
CA PHE A 192 -13.03 -15.66 -12.52
C PHE A 192 -13.82 -16.89 -12.99
N LYS A 193 -14.22 -17.77 -12.03
CA LYS A 193 -15.03 -18.95 -12.33
C LYS A 193 -16.38 -18.62 -12.99
N THR A 194 -16.94 -17.43 -12.74
CA THR A 194 -18.21 -17.00 -13.35
C THR A 194 -18.03 -16.63 -14.82
N LEU A 195 -16.84 -16.17 -15.22
CA LEU A 195 -16.58 -15.77 -16.60
C LEU A 195 -16.49 -16.96 -17.56
N ILE A 196 -15.96 -18.09 -17.11
CA ILE A 196 -15.77 -19.27 -17.95
C ILE A 196 -17.10 -19.80 -18.51
N PRO A 197 -18.15 -20.06 -17.70
CA PRO A 197 -19.45 -20.46 -18.21
C PRO A 197 -20.14 -19.41 -19.09
N MET A 198 -19.92 -18.11 -18.79
CA MET A 198 -20.47 -17.02 -19.59
C MET A 198 -20.01 -17.09 -21.05
N MET A 199 -18.77 -17.50 -21.29
CA MET A 199 -18.22 -17.60 -22.66
C MET A 199 -18.94 -18.60 -23.54
N LYS A 200 -19.73 -19.56 -22.99
CA LYS A 200 -20.56 -20.46 -23.76
C LYS A 200 -21.72 -19.75 -24.50
N PHE A 201 -22.13 -18.60 -23.95
CA PHE A 201 -23.21 -17.78 -24.53
C PHE A 201 -22.68 -16.67 -25.44
N LEU A 202 -21.35 -16.52 -25.56
CA LEU A 202 -20.67 -15.47 -26.31
C LEU A 202 -19.57 -16.07 -27.20
N PRO A 203 -19.90 -16.97 -28.15
CA PRO A 203 -18.91 -17.70 -28.94
C PRO A 203 -18.06 -16.81 -29.86
N GLU A 204 -18.55 -15.60 -30.17
CA GLU A 204 -17.84 -14.60 -30.95
C GLU A 204 -16.76 -13.84 -30.18
N TYR A 205 -16.74 -13.97 -28.85
CA TYR A 205 -15.75 -13.32 -27.98
C TYR A 205 -14.66 -14.30 -27.51
N LYS A 206 -13.50 -13.77 -27.22
CA LYS A 206 -12.44 -14.46 -26.47
C LYS A 206 -12.30 -13.94 -25.06
N LEU A 207 -11.83 -14.75 -24.15
CA LEU A 207 -11.48 -14.36 -22.77
C LEU A 207 -9.97 -14.51 -22.59
N TYR A 208 -9.30 -13.39 -22.25
CA TYR A 208 -7.87 -13.32 -21.95
C TYR A 208 -7.64 -12.99 -20.48
#